data_89f3822d13168d57447b0d3d4d6ead58
#
_entry.id   89f3822d13168d57447b0d3d4d6ead58
#
_cell.length_a   1.000
_cell.length_b   1.000
_cell.length_c   1.000
_cell.angle_alpha   90.00
_cell.angle_beta   90.00
_cell.angle_gamma   90.00
#
_symmetry.space_group_name_H-M   'P 1'
#
loop_
_entity.id
_entity.type
_entity.pdbx_description
1 polymer ?
#
loop_
_entity_poly.entity_id
_entity_poly.type
_entity_poly.pdbx_seq_one_letter_code
_entity_poly.pdbx_strand_id
1 'polypeptide(L)'
;MIREAIVKLVNKENLTYEMAEGAMDEIMGGKADPNQISAFLTAMTMKGETIEEITACANGMRKHGVHMEHDKDVLEIVGTGGDKSNSFNISTTASLVISAGGVAVAKHGNRAASSKSGAADCLEALGVKIDLEPEKNKEVLEKLGICFLFAQKYHMSMKYVAPVRKMLGIRTIFNILGPLTNPAAATMQVMGVYEEALVRPMAEVLSNLGVKRGMVVYGQDCLDEISLSAPTSVCEIKDGTFEEYVITPEEFGMTRCTKEELVGGTPQENAEITKEILAGKKGPARDAVVLNAAAALHVAKEIPMQDAVKLAEELIDSGKAQKKLEEFVSLANKLAEEE
;
A
#
# COMPACT_ATOMS: atom_id res chain seq x y z
N MET A 1 3.32 -2.25 -30.39
CA MET A 1 4.23 -2.14 -29.20
C MET A 1 4.31 -3.46 -28.44
N ILE A 2 3.19 -4.02 -27.92
CA ILE A 2 3.23 -5.24 -27.08
C ILE A 2 3.86 -6.45 -27.75
N ARG A 3 3.65 -6.69 -29.05
CA ARG A 3 4.28 -7.80 -29.79
C ARG A 3 5.80 -7.70 -29.82
N GLU A 4 6.33 -6.52 -30.06
CA GLU A 4 7.78 -6.27 -30.08
C GLU A 4 8.38 -6.42 -28.68
N ALA A 5 7.66 -5.92 -27.66
CA ALA A 5 8.04 -6.10 -26.26
C ALA A 5 8.11 -7.59 -25.88
N ILE A 6 7.13 -8.40 -26.26
CA ILE A 6 7.15 -9.86 -26.01
C ILE A 6 8.37 -10.51 -26.66
N VAL A 7 8.72 -10.16 -27.91
CA VAL A 7 9.89 -10.74 -28.61
C VAL A 7 11.18 -10.43 -27.84
N LYS A 8 11.36 -9.18 -27.37
CA LYS A 8 12.53 -8.81 -26.57
C LYS A 8 12.59 -9.57 -25.24
N LEU A 9 11.47 -9.60 -24.52
CA LEU A 9 11.39 -10.29 -23.22
C LEU A 9 11.70 -11.80 -23.34
N VAL A 10 11.21 -12.46 -24.39
CA VAL A 10 11.51 -13.88 -24.66
C VAL A 10 13.02 -14.10 -24.92
N ASN A 11 13.67 -13.11 -25.54
CA ASN A 11 15.13 -13.12 -25.75
C ASN A 11 15.91 -12.68 -24.49
N LYS A 12 15.24 -12.44 -23.35
CA LYS A 12 15.81 -11.92 -22.09
C LYS A 12 16.42 -10.51 -22.23
N GLU A 13 15.96 -9.74 -23.20
CA GLU A 13 16.36 -8.34 -23.37
C GLU A 13 15.48 -7.45 -22.52
N ASN A 14 16.07 -6.39 -21.95
CA ASN A 14 15.33 -5.35 -21.25
C ASN A 14 14.53 -4.50 -22.25
N LEU A 15 13.36 -4.05 -21.82
CA LEU A 15 12.58 -3.07 -22.55
C LEU A 15 13.11 -1.66 -22.25
N THR A 16 13.01 -0.75 -23.21
CA THR A 16 13.13 0.68 -22.90
C THR A 16 11.88 1.16 -22.18
N TYR A 17 11.99 2.30 -21.54
CA TYR A 17 10.87 2.94 -20.86
C TYR A 17 9.64 3.05 -21.77
N GLU A 18 9.83 3.59 -23.00
CA GLU A 18 8.75 3.81 -23.95
C GLU A 18 8.09 2.49 -24.42
N MET A 19 8.87 1.42 -24.55
CA MET A 19 8.34 0.11 -24.93
C MET A 19 7.50 -0.50 -23.80
N ALA A 20 7.99 -0.43 -22.56
CA ALA A 20 7.27 -0.97 -21.41
C ALA A 20 6.00 -0.16 -21.13
N GLU A 21 6.06 1.17 -21.16
CA GLU A 21 4.91 2.05 -21.00
C GLU A 21 3.89 1.84 -22.12
N GLY A 22 4.34 1.77 -23.38
CA GLY A 22 3.47 1.56 -24.53
C GLY A 22 2.80 0.18 -24.56
N ALA A 23 3.49 -0.88 -24.11
CA ALA A 23 2.89 -2.20 -23.94
C ALA A 23 1.80 -2.17 -22.86
N MET A 24 2.07 -1.50 -21.73
CA MET A 24 1.10 -1.33 -20.66
C MET A 24 -0.10 -0.47 -21.12
N ASP A 25 0.13 0.58 -21.92
CA ASP A 25 -0.94 1.38 -22.52
C ASP A 25 -1.87 0.54 -23.42
N GLU A 26 -1.31 -0.37 -24.24
CA GLU A 26 -2.13 -1.28 -25.06
C GLU A 26 -2.92 -2.26 -24.18
N ILE A 27 -2.34 -2.77 -23.09
CA ILE A 27 -2.99 -3.67 -22.14
C ILE A 27 -4.14 -2.95 -21.43
N MET A 28 -3.85 -1.81 -20.78
CA MET A 28 -4.82 -1.07 -19.99
C MET A 28 -5.89 -0.38 -20.86
N GLY A 29 -5.56 -0.07 -22.11
CA GLY A 29 -6.51 0.43 -23.11
C GLY A 29 -7.41 -0.64 -23.73
N GLY A 30 -7.22 -1.92 -23.39
CA GLY A 30 -8.00 -3.04 -23.93
C GLY A 30 -7.70 -3.36 -25.40
N LYS A 31 -6.54 -2.93 -25.90
CA LYS A 31 -6.08 -3.19 -27.29
C LYS A 31 -5.33 -4.51 -27.43
N ALA A 32 -4.74 -5.01 -26.34
CA ALA A 32 -4.05 -6.29 -26.30
C ALA A 32 -5.05 -7.44 -26.04
N ASP A 33 -4.90 -8.54 -26.79
CA ASP A 33 -5.69 -9.74 -26.52
C ASP A 33 -5.17 -10.53 -25.31
N PRO A 34 -5.98 -11.41 -24.69
CA PRO A 34 -5.57 -12.17 -23.50
C PRO A 34 -4.31 -13.01 -23.69
N ASN A 35 -4.03 -13.52 -24.89
CA ASN A 35 -2.83 -14.31 -25.16
C ASN A 35 -1.59 -13.41 -25.17
N GLN A 36 -1.70 -12.20 -25.72
CA GLN A 36 -0.62 -11.20 -25.68
C GLN A 36 -0.34 -10.75 -24.26
N ILE A 37 -1.38 -10.48 -23.45
CA ILE A 37 -1.23 -10.13 -22.04
C ILE A 37 -0.54 -11.28 -21.29
N SER A 38 -0.98 -12.52 -21.48
CA SER A 38 -0.39 -13.71 -20.85
C SER A 38 1.07 -13.87 -21.21
N ALA A 39 1.42 -13.77 -22.50
CA ALA A 39 2.79 -13.88 -23.00
C ALA A 39 3.68 -12.76 -22.42
N PHE A 40 3.21 -11.51 -22.43
CA PHE A 40 3.94 -10.37 -21.88
C PHE A 40 4.24 -10.55 -20.40
N LEU A 41 3.22 -10.87 -19.60
CA LEU A 41 3.37 -11.03 -18.15
C LEU A 41 4.31 -12.21 -17.81
N THR A 42 4.15 -13.32 -18.51
CA THR A 42 4.99 -14.52 -18.27
C THR A 42 6.43 -14.25 -18.67
N ALA A 43 6.67 -13.66 -19.85
CA ALA A 43 8.04 -13.39 -20.32
C ALA A 43 8.74 -12.33 -19.42
N MET A 44 8.02 -11.30 -18.98
CA MET A 44 8.52 -10.28 -18.05
C MET A 44 8.95 -10.92 -16.73
N THR A 45 8.08 -11.75 -16.13
CA THR A 45 8.39 -12.47 -14.89
C THR A 45 9.57 -13.41 -15.04
N MET A 46 9.69 -14.14 -16.16
CA MET A 46 10.81 -15.07 -16.43
C MET A 46 12.15 -14.34 -16.64
N LYS A 47 12.12 -13.13 -17.18
CA LYS A 47 13.30 -12.28 -17.34
C LYS A 47 13.72 -11.65 -16.03
N GLY A 48 12.77 -11.25 -15.22
CA GLY A 48 12.92 -10.37 -14.06
C GLY A 48 12.79 -8.89 -14.47
N GLU A 49 11.98 -8.15 -13.76
CA GLU A 49 11.67 -6.74 -14.04
C GLU A 49 12.86 -5.84 -13.66
N THR A 50 13.14 -4.83 -14.49
CA THR A 50 14.08 -3.75 -14.14
C THR A 50 13.33 -2.58 -13.51
N ILE A 51 14.05 -1.72 -12.77
CA ILE A 51 13.51 -0.48 -12.18
C ILE A 51 12.84 0.38 -13.25
N GLU A 52 13.47 0.51 -14.42
CA GLU A 52 12.93 1.27 -15.55
C GLU A 52 11.62 0.68 -16.08
N GLU A 53 11.56 -0.64 -16.25
CA GLU A 53 10.35 -1.34 -16.70
C GLU A 53 9.21 -1.24 -15.68
N ILE A 54 9.51 -1.39 -14.39
CA ILE A 54 8.49 -1.23 -13.32
C ILE A 54 7.95 0.19 -13.31
N THR A 55 8.85 1.19 -13.37
CA THR A 55 8.47 2.62 -13.41
C THR A 55 7.58 2.93 -14.61
N ALA A 56 7.97 2.46 -15.80
CA ALA A 56 7.22 2.66 -17.04
C ALA A 56 5.84 1.99 -17.00
N CYS A 57 5.77 0.75 -16.51
CA CYS A 57 4.51 0.03 -16.35
C CYS A 57 3.58 0.71 -15.34
N ALA A 58 4.11 1.22 -14.23
CA ALA A 58 3.33 1.97 -13.25
C ALA A 58 2.75 3.25 -13.85
N ASN A 59 3.54 4.02 -14.62
CA ASN A 59 3.07 5.20 -15.30
C ASN A 59 2.03 4.87 -16.39
N GLY A 60 2.22 3.81 -17.17
CA GLY A 60 1.22 3.32 -18.10
C GLY A 60 -0.11 2.96 -17.43
N MET A 61 -0.06 2.35 -16.25
CA MET A 61 -1.26 2.04 -15.48
C MET A 61 -1.91 3.31 -14.91
N ARG A 62 -1.14 4.25 -14.38
CA ARG A 62 -1.64 5.55 -13.85
C ARG A 62 -2.40 6.32 -14.91
N LYS A 63 -1.92 6.38 -16.16
CA LYS A 63 -2.59 7.08 -17.28
C LYS A 63 -4.03 6.60 -17.55
N HIS A 64 -4.34 5.36 -17.22
CA HIS A 64 -5.66 4.75 -17.40
C HIS A 64 -6.49 4.71 -16.11
N GLY A 65 -5.94 5.23 -15.02
CA GLY A 65 -6.63 5.35 -13.74
C GLY A 65 -7.45 6.64 -13.63
N VAL A 66 -8.44 6.63 -12.75
CA VAL A 66 -9.09 7.85 -12.30
C VAL A 66 -8.18 8.54 -11.29
N HIS A 67 -7.97 9.84 -11.44
CA HIS A 67 -7.17 10.64 -10.52
C HIS A 67 -8.06 11.39 -9.54
N MET A 68 -7.56 11.57 -8.33
CA MET A 68 -8.20 12.42 -7.32
C MET A 68 -7.32 13.67 -7.13
N GLU A 69 -7.74 14.79 -7.72
CA GLU A 69 -7.03 16.07 -7.64
C GLU A 69 -7.19 16.71 -6.25
N HIS A 70 -6.08 17.08 -5.60
CA HIS A 70 -6.07 17.74 -4.28
C HIS A 70 -4.78 18.57 -4.11
N ASP A 71 -4.79 19.47 -3.10
CA ASP A 71 -3.67 20.39 -2.83
C ASP A 71 -2.83 20.00 -1.58
N LYS A 72 -3.01 18.78 -1.07
CA LYS A 72 -2.31 18.31 0.15
C LYS A 72 -1.10 17.46 -0.20
N ASP A 73 -0.04 17.55 0.60
CA ASP A 73 0.95 16.48 0.67
C ASP A 73 0.32 15.30 1.40
N VAL A 74 0.13 14.20 0.70
CA VAL A 74 -0.51 13.00 1.26
C VAL A 74 0.49 11.87 1.41
N LEU A 75 0.25 11.07 2.43
CA LEU A 75 0.98 9.84 2.71
C LEU A 75 0.13 8.63 2.37
N GLU A 76 0.77 7.63 1.78
CA GLU A 76 0.23 6.27 1.68
C GLU A 76 0.99 5.31 2.59
N ILE A 77 0.25 4.39 3.23
CA ILE A 77 0.81 3.23 3.90
C ILE A 77 0.15 1.97 3.35
N VAL A 78 0.96 1.08 2.76
CA VAL A 78 0.44 -0.07 2.00
C VAL A 78 1.48 -1.17 1.86
N GLY A 79 1.06 -2.43 1.90
CA GLY A 79 1.88 -3.57 1.49
C GLY A 79 1.55 -4.03 0.07
N THR A 80 2.47 -4.77 -0.56
CA THR A 80 2.24 -5.44 -1.84
C THR A 80 1.20 -6.53 -1.76
N GLY A 81 1.01 -7.07 -0.56
CA GLY A 81 0.27 -8.31 -0.36
C GLY A 81 1.04 -9.54 -0.86
N GLY A 82 0.43 -10.70 -0.69
CA GLY A 82 0.99 -11.95 -1.21
C GLY A 82 2.16 -12.53 -0.41
N ASP A 83 2.43 -12.01 0.75
CA ASP A 83 3.45 -12.44 1.72
C ASP A 83 3.08 -13.74 2.46
N LYS A 84 1.81 -14.15 2.39
CA LYS A 84 1.23 -15.35 3.04
C LYS A 84 1.26 -15.32 4.58
N SER A 85 1.49 -14.15 5.18
CA SER A 85 1.50 -14.00 6.64
C SER A 85 0.11 -14.22 7.25
N ASN A 86 -0.95 -13.88 6.50
CA ASN A 86 -2.32 -13.78 7.00
C ASN A 86 -2.45 -12.84 8.21
N SER A 87 -1.60 -11.82 8.29
CA SER A 87 -1.66 -10.80 9.33
C SER A 87 -3.01 -10.09 9.34
N PHE A 88 -3.41 -9.56 10.51
CA PHE A 88 -4.53 -8.63 10.54
C PHE A 88 -4.20 -7.35 9.75
N ASN A 89 -5.18 -6.48 9.52
CA ASN A 89 -5.00 -5.30 8.68
C ASN A 89 -4.15 -4.20 9.38
N ILE A 90 -2.83 -4.45 9.55
CA ILE A 90 -1.88 -3.59 10.26
C ILE A 90 -1.86 -2.19 9.66
N SER A 91 -1.53 -2.06 8.37
CA SER A 91 -1.45 -0.76 7.69
C SER A 91 -2.78 -0.01 7.65
N THR A 92 -3.92 -0.73 7.59
CA THR A 92 -5.25 -0.10 7.65
C THR A 92 -5.50 0.51 9.02
N THR A 93 -5.18 -0.20 10.10
CA THR A 93 -5.29 0.31 11.47
C THR A 93 -4.31 1.46 11.71
N ALA A 94 -3.05 1.32 11.25
CA ALA A 94 -2.03 2.36 11.33
C ALA A 94 -2.45 3.66 10.62
N SER A 95 -3.15 3.58 9.48
CA SER A 95 -3.62 4.76 8.74
C SER A 95 -4.50 5.70 9.58
N LEU A 96 -5.29 5.15 10.48
CA LEU A 96 -6.14 5.91 11.43
C LEU A 96 -5.29 6.63 12.47
N VAL A 97 -4.26 5.97 13.00
CA VAL A 97 -3.31 6.56 13.96
C VAL A 97 -2.51 7.69 13.31
N ILE A 98 -2.00 7.45 12.10
CA ILE A 98 -1.24 8.43 11.31
C ILE A 98 -2.08 9.68 11.06
N SER A 99 -3.31 9.51 10.62
CA SER A 99 -4.23 10.63 10.36
C SER A 99 -4.61 11.38 11.66
N ALA A 100 -4.78 10.67 12.78
CA ALA A 100 -5.00 11.30 14.09
C ALA A 100 -3.79 12.16 14.52
N GLY A 101 -2.58 11.84 14.04
CA GLY A 101 -1.36 12.62 14.20
C GLY A 101 -1.26 13.85 13.29
N GLY A 102 -2.30 14.15 12.50
CA GLY A 102 -2.36 15.32 11.62
C GLY A 102 -1.65 15.16 10.28
N VAL A 103 -1.30 13.95 9.88
CA VAL A 103 -0.79 13.64 8.54
C VAL A 103 -1.97 13.29 7.63
N ALA A 104 -2.02 13.90 6.45
CA ALA A 104 -3.05 13.55 5.47
C ALA A 104 -2.75 12.18 4.84
N VAL A 105 -3.68 11.24 4.96
CA VAL A 105 -3.54 9.86 4.48
C VAL A 105 -4.51 9.59 3.33
N ALA A 106 -4.00 9.27 2.15
CA ALA A 106 -4.78 8.78 1.02
C ALA A 106 -4.53 7.28 0.85
N LYS A 107 -5.26 6.46 1.59
CA LYS A 107 -5.04 5.02 1.58
C LYS A 107 -5.66 4.38 0.35
N HIS A 108 -4.82 3.87 -0.55
CA HIS A 108 -5.25 3.04 -1.67
C HIS A 108 -5.33 1.57 -1.24
N GLY A 109 -6.37 0.88 -1.63
CA GLY A 109 -6.53 -0.51 -1.25
C GLY A 109 -7.65 -1.25 -1.98
N ASN A 110 -7.67 -2.57 -1.80
CA ASN A 110 -8.62 -3.46 -2.45
C ASN A 110 -9.17 -4.50 -1.46
N ARG A 111 -10.12 -5.29 -1.94
CA ARG A 111 -10.56 -6.52 -1.26
C ARG A 111 -9.46 -7.56 -1.25
N ALA A 112 -9.57 -8.53 -0.36
CA ALA A 112 -8.64 -9.64 -0.26
C ALA A 112 -8.47 -10.37 -1.61
N ALA A 113 -7.21 -10.65 -1.99
CA ALA A 113 -6.90 -11.49 -3.15
C ALA A 113 -6.51 -12.91 -2.73
N SER A 114 -5.72 -13.05 -1.67
CA SER A 114 -5.23 -14.34 -1.15
C SER A 114 -5.38 -14.47 0.37
N SER A 115 -5.51 -13.38 1.09
CA SER A 115 -5.81 -13.35 2.54
C SER A 115 -7.31 -13.47 2.81
N LYS A 116 -7.70 -13.52 4.09
CA LYS A 116 -9.11 -13.57 4.50
C LYS A 116 -9.79 -12.20 4.53
N SER A 117 -9.01 -11.11 4.64
CA SER A 117 -9.51 -9.74 4.75
C SER A 117 -8.52 -8.76 4.10
N GLY A 118 -8.95 -8.04 3.08
CA GLY A 118 -8.23 -6.92 2.50
C GLY A 118 -8.55 -5.61 3.25
N ALA A 119 -7.87 -4.53 2.87
CA ALA A 119 -8.09 -3.20 3.46
C ALA A 119 -9.55 -2.74 3.30
N ALA A 120 -10.12 -2.94 2.10
CA ALA A 120 -11.52 -2.62 1.81
C ALA A 120 -12.48 -3.41 2.69
N ASP A 121 -12.25 -4.71 2.83
CA ASP A 121 -13.12 -5.59 3.62
C ASP A 121 -13.12 -5.20 5.10
N CYS A 122 -11.94 -4.88 5.66
CA CYS A 122 -11.80 -4.43 7.05
C CYS A 122 -12.49 -3.08 7.28
N LEU A 123 -12.28 -2.09 6.40
CA LEU A 123 -12.92 -0.77 6.54
C LEU A 123 -14.45 -0.86 6.42
N GLU A 124 -14.97 -1.68 5.52
CA GLU A 124 -16.39 -1.93 5.38
C GLU A 124 -16.98 -2.59 6.66
N ALA A 125 -16.24 -3.55 7.25
CA ALA A 125 -16.62 -4.16 8.53
C ALA A 125 -16.52 -3.18 9.72
N LEU A 126 -15.66 -2.16 9.63
CA LEU A 126 -15.62 -1.04 10.57
C LEU A 126 -16.77 -0.04 10.38
N GLY A 127 -17.54 -0.18 9.31
CA GLY A 127 -18.70 0.67 8.99
C GLY A 127 -18.39 1.84 8.05
N VAL A 128 -17.18 1.90 7.48
CA VAL A 128 -16.81 2.94 6.51
C VAL A 128 -17.41 2.63 5.14
N LYS A 129 -18.09 3.59 4.54
CA LYS A 129 -18.52 3.53 3.15
C LYS A 129 -17.30 3.71 2.24
N ILE A 130 -16.92 2.65 1.52
CA ILE A 130 -15.63 2.56 0.79
C ILE A 130 -15.72 2.93 -0.68
N ASP A 131 -16.91 2.98 -1.27
CA ASP A 131 -17.14 3.15 -2.71
C ASP A 131 -17.58 4.57 -3.09
N LEU A 132 -17.07 5.56 -2.35
CA LEU A 132 -17.31 6.97 -2.64
C LEU A 132 -16.72 7.40 -3.99
N GLU A 133 -17.39 8.35 -4.66
CA GLU A 133 -16.86 8.99 -5.86
C GLU A 133 -15.60 9.83 -5.54
N PRO A 134 -14.72 10.09 -6.51
CA PRO A 134 -13.47 10.82 -6.29
C PRO A 134 -13.65 12.17 -5.59
N GLU A 135 -14.68 12.94 -5.96
CA GLU A 135 -15.00 14.26 -5.40
C GLU A 135 -15.36 14.15 -3.91
N LYS A 136 -16.15 13.12 -3.55
CA LYS A 136 -16.53 12.86 -2.15
C LYS A 136 -15.32 12.36 -1.34
N ASN A 137 -14.48 11.52 -1.91
CA ASN A 137 -13.22 11.11 -1.27
C ASN A 137 -12.29 12.31 -1.05
N LYS A 138 -12.21 13.25 -1.99
CA LYS A 138 -11.50 14.53 -1.82
C LYS A 138 -12.03 15.30 -0.63
N GLU A 139 -13.36 15.45 -0.52
CA GLU A 139 -14.00 16.15 0.59
C GLU A 139 -13.68 15.48 1.95
N VAL A 140 -13.71 14.13 2.00
CA VAL A 140 -13.32 13.38 3.20
C VAL A 140 -11.86 13.66 3.56
N LEU A 141 -10.95 13.62 2.59
CA LEU A 141 -9.54 13.92 2.79
C LEU A 141 -9.31 15.35 3.28
N GLU A 142 -9.99 16.32 2.70
CA GLU A 142 -9.87 17.73 3.07
C GLU A 142 -10.35 18.01 4.48
N LYS A 143 -11.47 17.41 4.89
CA LYS A 143 -12.10 17.62 6.20
C LYS A 143 -11.45 16.83 7.32
N LEU A 144 -11.07 15.58 7.06
CA LEU A 144 -10.61 14.65 8.10
C LEU A 144 -9.12 14.34 8.03
N GLY A 145 -8.47 14.61 6.90
CA GLY A 145 -7.08 14.18 6.68
C GLY A 145 -6.92 12.69 6.46
N ILE A 146 -7.98 11.97 6.07
CA ILE A 146 -7.92 10.57 5.67
C ILE A 146 -9.00 10.30 4.63
N CYS A 147 -8.68 9.48 3.61
CA CYS A 147 -9.68 8.90 2.71
C CYS A 147 -9.27 7.48 2.31
N PHE A 148 -10.23 6.73 1.74
CA PHE A 148 -9.97 5.41 1.18
C PHE A 148 -10.28 5.39 -0.31
N LEU A 149 -9.26 5.05 -1.10
CA LEU A 149 -9.33 5.00 -2.55
C LEU A 149 -9.50 3.53 -2.97
N PHE A 150 -10.75 3.13 -3.18
CA PHE A 150 -11.09 1.76 -3.51
C PHE A 150 -10.63 1.40 -4.92
N ALA A 151 -9.64 0.53 -5.05
CA ALA A 151 -8.94 0.23 -6.30
C ALA A 151 -9.87 -0.12 -7.47
N GLN A 152 -11.01 -0.77 -7.22
CA GLN A 152 -11.95 -1.14 -8.29
C GLN A 152 -12.64 0.06 -8.92
N LYS A 153 -12.82 1.18 -8.20
CA LYS A 153 -13.35 2.42 -8.73
C LYS A 153 -12.32 3.21 -9.54
N TYR A 154 -11.07 3.21 -9.08
CA TYR A 154 -10.02 4.03 -9.68
C TYR A 154 -9.27 3.35 -10.83
N HIS A 155 -9.25 2.00 -10.86
CA HIS A 155 -8.52 1.22 -11.88
C HIS A 155 -9.46 0.29 -12.67
N MET A 156 -10.48 0.85 -13.31
CA MET A 156 -11.47 0.08 -14.09
C MET A 156 -10.83 -0.73 -15.23
N SER A 157 -9.71 -0.29 -15.75
CA SER A 157 -8.94 -0.99 -16.81
C SER A 157 -8.41 -2.36 -16.37
N MET A 158 -8.34 -2.62 -15.06
CA MET A 158 -7.96 -3.94 -14.53
C MET A 158 -8.89 -5.07 -15.00
N LYS A 159 -10.09 -4.76 -15.48
CA LYS A 159 -11.00 -5.74 -16.09
C LYS A 159 -10.38 -6.52 -17.27
N TYR A 160 -9.44 -5.94 -17.98
CA TYR A 160 -8.73 -6.59 -19.08
C TYR A 160 -7.64 -7.56 -18.60
N VAL A 161 -7.08 -7.32 -17.41
CA VAL A 161 -5.94 -8.04 -16.86
C VAL A 161 -6.33 -9.09 -15.83
N ALA A 162 -7.32 -8.80 -15.00
CA ALA A 162 -7.71 -9.66 -13.87
C ALA A 162 -8.06 -11.12 -14.27
N PRO A 163 -8.80 -11.38 -15.39
CA PRO A 163 -9.06 -12.73 -15.84
C PRO A 163 -7.77 -13.48 -16.21
N VAL A 164 -6.85 -12.81 -16.91
CA VAL A 164 -5.55 -13.39 -17.34
C VAL A 164 -4.70 -13.73 -16.13
N ARG A 165 -4.56 -12.82 -15.16
CA ARG A 165 -3.83 -13.07 -13.91
C ARG A 165 -4.38 -14.26 -13.15
N LYS A 166 -5.72 -14.37 -13.07
CA LYS A 166 -6.39 -15.50 -12.40
C LYS A 166 -6.08 -16.82 -13.10
N MET A 167 -6.05 -16.86 -14.43
CA MET A 167 -5.72 -18.07 -15.20
C MET A 167 -4.26 -18.45 -15.08
N LEU A 168 -3.34 -17.46 -15.09
CA LEU A 168 -1.91 -17.70 -14.93
C LEU A 168 -1.56 -18.28 -13.56
N GLY A 169 -2.18 -17.81 -12.49
CA GLY A 169 -1.96 -18.32 -11.13
C GLY A 169 -0.53 -18.13 -10.60
N ILE A 170 0.27 -17.28 -11.25
CA ILE A 170 1.65 -16.94 -10.85
C ILE A 170 1.75 -15.47 -10.42
N ARG A 171 2.82 -15.13 -9.72
CA ARG A 171 3.18 -13.72 -9.50
C ARG A 171 3.60 -13.08 -10.82
N THR A 172 3.24 -11.82 -11.01
CA THR A 172 3.59 -11.01 -12.17
C THR A 172 3.88 -9.59 -11.70
N ILE A 173 4.32 -8.71 -12.58
CA ILE A 173 4.54 -7.28 -12.27
C ILE A 173 3.32 -6.64 -11.59
N PHE A 174 2.09 -7.08 -11.86
CA PHE A 174 0.89 -6.57 -11.18
C PHE A 174 0.82 -6.85 -9.67
N ASN A 175 1.70 -7.70 -9.13
CA ASN A 175 1.78 -7.91 -7.69
C ASN A 175 2.51 -6.76 -6.97
N ILE A 176 3.28 -5.95 -7.70
CA ILE A 176 4.00 -4.79 -7.17
C ILE A 176 3.45 -3.46 -7.69
N LEU A 177 2.65 -3.45 -8.77
CA LEU A 177 2.12 -2.21 -9.34
C LEU A 177 1.03 -1.54 -8.49
N GLY A 178 0.26 -2.30 -7.70
CA GLY A 178 -0.82 -1.74 -6.87
C GLY A 178 -0.36 -0.58 -5.99
N PRO A 179 0.65 -0.76 -5.13
CA PRO A 179 1.22 0.30 -4.30
C PRO A 179 1.85 1.47 -5.06
N LEU A 180 2.15 1.30 -6.34
CA LEU A 180 2.79 2.32 -7.18
C LEU A 180 1.78 3.22 -7.91
N THR A 181 0.49 2.94 -7.80
CA THR A 181 -0.54 3.56 -8.63
C THR A 181 -1.63 4.23 -7.80
N ASN A 182 -1.24 4.82 -6.67
CA ASN A 182 -2.15 5.57 -5.81
C ASN A 182 -2.82 6.72 -6.60
N PRO A 183 -4.16 6.77 -6.66
CA PRO A 183 -4.90 7.79 -7.41
C PRO A 183 -4.70 9.23 -6.94
N ALA A 184 -4.26 9.42 -5.68
CA ALA A 184 -3.95 10.72 -5.11
C ALA A 184 -2.49 11.14 -5.32
N ALA A 185 -1.71 10.42 -6.11
CA ALA A 185 -0.30 10.73 -6.39
C ALA A 185 0.50 11.04 -5.11
N ALA A 186 0.45 10.15 -4.13
CA ALA A 186 1.07 10.34 -2.82
C ALA A 186 2.54 10.74 -2.93
N THR A 187 2.92 11.82 -2.25
CA THR A 187 4.30 12.35 -2.22
C THR A 187 5.13 11.73 -1.09
N MET A 188 4.47 11.04 -0.15
CA MET A 188 5.08 10.31 0.95
C MET A 188 4.52 8.88 0.99
N GLN A 189 5.37 7.88 1.25
CA GLN A 189 4.89 6.49 1.26
C GLN A 189 5.70 5.60 2.19
N VAL A 190 4.99 4.76 2.97
CA VAL A 190 5.56 3.56 3.60
C VAL A 190 5.02 2.36 2.86
N MET A 191 5.91 1.61 2.22
CA MET A 191 5.56 0.48 1.37
C MET A 191 6.20 -0.81 1.88
N GLY A 192 5.39 -1.79 2.27
CA GLY A 192 5.87 -3.14 2.54
C GLY A 192 5.99 -3.98 1.27
N VAL A 193 7.02 -4.82 1.19
CA VAL A 193 7.24 -5.74 0.08
C VAL A 193 7.30 -7.19 0.55
N TYR A 194 6.84 -8.13 -0.28
CA TYR A 194 6.78 -9.56 0.04
C TYR A 194 8.12 -10.29 -0.07
N GLU A 195 9.18 -9.62 -0.52
CA GLU A 195 10.52 -10.19 -0.76
C GLU A 195 11.60 -9.13 -0.52
N GLU A 196 12.66 -9.49 0.20
CA GLU A 196 13.72 -8.56 0.59
C GLU A 196 14.45 -7.93 -0.62
N ALA A 197 14.63 -8.71 -1.69
CA ALA A 197 15.27 -8.24 -2.91
C ALA A 197 14.53 -7.07 -3.59
N LEU A 198 13.27 -6.83 -3.23
CA LEU A 198 12.48 -5.71 -3.73
C LEU A 198 12.69 -4.41 -2.94
N VAL A 199 13.27 -4.44 -1.74
CA VAL A 199 13.36 -3.27 -0.85
C VAL A 199 14.04 -2.09 -1.56
N ARG A 200 15.25 -2.25 -2.03
CA ARG A 200 15.99 -1.18 -2.72
C ARG A 200 15.40 -0.82 -4.09
N PRO A 201 15.10 -1.78 -5.00
CA PRO A 201 14.50 -1.45 -6.29
C PRO A 201 13.19 -0.69 -6.19
N MET A 202 12.30 -1.06 -5.24
CA MET A 202 11.01 -0.39 -5.08
C MET A 202 11.16 1.02 -4.52
N ALA A 203 12.18 1.29 -3.69
CA ALA A 203 12.48 2.64 -3.23
C ALA A 203 12.89 3.55 -4.40
N GLU A 204 13.71 3.05 -5.32
CA GLU A 204 14.10 3.79 -6.53
C GLU A 204 12.91 4.03 -7.46
N VAL A 205 12.05 3.01 -7.66
CA VAL A 205 10.81 3.16 -8.43
C VAL A 205 9.89 4.22 -7.82
N LEU A 206 9.66 4.19 -6.50
CA LEU A 206 8.84 5.19 -5.80
C LEU A 206 9.38 6.60 -6.00
N SER A 207 10.70 6.79 -5.86
CA SER A 207 11.37 8.08 -6.12
C SER A 207 11.17 8.54 -7.56
N ASN A 208 11.33 7.65 -8.55
CA ASN A 208 11.08 7.95 -9.97
C ASN A 208 9.61 8.33 -10.23
N LEU A 209 8.68 7.82 -9.44
CA LEU A 209 7.25 8.09 -9.53
C LEU A 209 6.81 9.33 -8.74
N GLY A 210 7.74 10.06 -8.11
CA GLY A 210 7.48 11.34 -7.46
C GLY A 210 7.35 11.29 -5.94
N VAL A 211 7.60 10.14 -5.30
CA VAL A 211 7.68 10.05 -3.84
C VAL A 211 8.96 10.75 -3.37
N LYS A 212 8.79 11.78 -2.56
CA LYS A 212 9.89 12.61 -2.03
C LYS A 212 10.48 12.03 -0.75
N ARG A 213 9.63 11.47 0.10
CA ARG A 213 10.01 10.87 1.38
C ARG A 213 9.26 9.55 1.56
N GLY A 214 9.93 8.53 2.05
CA GLY A 214 9.28 7.24 2.25
C GLY A 214 10.19 6.19 2.84
N MET A 215 9.61 5.06 3.10
CA MET A 215 10.34 3.84 3.51
C MET A 215 9.78 2.66 2.71
N VAL A 216 10.67 1.87 2.12
CA VAL A 216 10.31 0.53 1.65
C VAL A 216 10.83 -0.47 2.66
N VAL A 217 9.95 -1.35 3.13
CA VAL A 217 10.23 -2.23 4.27
C VAL A 217 9.93 -3.69 3.96
N TYR A 218 10.69 -4.58 4.59
CA TYR A 218 10.47 -6.02 4.53
C TYR A 218 10.75 -6.63 5.89
N GLY A 219 9.73 -7.17 6.56
CA GLY A 219 9.91 -8.00 7.73
C GLY A 219 10.61 -9.29 7.36
N GLN A 220 11.79 -9.56 7.97
CA GLN A 220 12.64 -10.71 7.62
C GLN A 220 12.00 -12.08 7.92
N ASP A 221 10.82 -12.08 8.48
CA ASP A 221 9.91 -13.22 8.63
C ASP A 221 8.89 -13.32 7.47
N CYS A 222 9.14 -12.69 6.34
CA CYS A 222 8.27 -12.63 5.16
C CYS A 222 6.98 -11.82 5.38
N LEU A 223 7.06 -10.72 6.13
CA LEU A 223 5.94 -9.80 6.34
C LEU A 223 6.13 -8.54 5.48
N ASP A 224 5.10 -8.13 4.73
CA ASP A 224 5.10 -6.89 3.95
C ASP A 224 4.66 -5.66 4.78
N GLU A 225 5.18 -5.58 5.99
CA GLU A 225 5.02 -4.53 7.00
C GLU A 225 6.29 -4.45 7.85
N ILE A 226 6.43 -3.45 8.72
CA ILE A 226 7.43 -3.50 9.79
C ILE A 226 7.02 -4.58 10.78
N SER A 227 7.88 -5.58 10.94
CA SER A 227 7.58 -6.75 11.76
C SER A 227 7.81 -6.50 13.25
N LEU A 228 6.90 -7.00 14.08
CA LEU A 228 7.11 -7.13 15.52
C LEU A 228 7.69 -8.51 15.90
N SER A 229 7.75 -9.47 14.96
CA SER A 229 8.24 -10.83 15.21
C SER A 229 9.65 -11.08 14.68
N ALA A 230 10.20 -10.16 13.88
CA ALA A 230 11.53 -10.27 13.28
C ALA A 230 12.19 -8.90 13.09
N PRO A 231 13.48 -8.84 12.75
CA PRO A 231 14.08 -7.62 12.19
C PRO A 231 13.38 -7.21 10.90
N THR A 232 13.45 -5.93 10.55
CA THR A 232 12.91 -5.39 9.31
C THR A 232 14.01 -4.71 8.51
N SER A 233 14.18 -5.13 7.26
CA SER A 233 15.04 -4.46 6.29
C SER A 233 14.32 -3.21 5.77
N VAL A 234 15.03 -2.09 5.73
CA VAL A 234 14.49 -0.78 5.36
C VAL A 234 15.35 -0.14 4.28
N CYS A 235 14.71 0.47 3.30
CA CYS A 235 15.32 1.47 2.44
C CYS A 235 14.53 2.77 2.58
N GLU A 236 15.13 3.76 3.21
CA GLU A 236 14.53 5.08 3.40
C GLU A 236 14.82 5.98 2.20
N ILE A 237 13.80 6.74 1.79
CA ILE A 237 13.84 7.69 0.67
C ILE A 237 13.77 9.10 1.26
N LYS A 238 14.74 9.93 0.90
CA LYS A 238 14.73 11.35 1.25
C LYS A 238 15.24 12.18 0.08
N ASP A 239 14.32 12.87 -0.61
CA ASP A 239 14.60 13.76 -1.72
C ASP A 239 15.58 13.18 -2.77
N GLY A 240 15.33 11.93 -3.19
CA GLY A 240 16.14 11.23 -4.18
C GLY A 240 17.43 10.58 -3.64
N THR A 241 17.67 10.67 -2.33
CA THR A 241 18.71 9.88 -1.64
C THR A 241 18.12 8.65 -0.97
N PHE A 242 18.94 7.63 -0.76
CA PHE A 242 18.50 6.34 -0.24
C PHE A 242 19.45 5.87 0.84
N GLU A 243 18.90 5.46 2.00
CA GLU A 243 19.64 4.88 3.09
C GLU A 243 19.09 3.49 3.40
N GLU A 244 19.97 2.47 3.46
CA GLU A 244 19.58 1.09 3.76
C GLU A 244 20.07 0.73 5.16
N TYR A 245 19.16 0.20 5.99
CA TYR A 245 19.45 -0.24 7.35
C TYR A 245 18.45 -1.30 7.81
N VAL A 246 18.70 -1.87 8.98
CA VAL A 246 17.80 -2.84 9.62
C VAL A 246 17.35 -2.25 10.94
N ILE A 247 16.07 -2.41 11.26
CA ILE A 247 15.50 -2.05 12.57
C ILE A 247 14.94 -3.30 13.26
N THR A 248 14.90 -3.25 14.57
CA THR A 248 14.34 -4.32 15.40
C THR A 248 13.31 -3.75 16.40
N PRO A 249 12.31 -4.54 16.82
CA PRO A 249 11.35 -4.08 17.84
C PRO A 249 12.00 -3.61 19.13
N GLU A 250 13.07 -4.27 19.55
CA GLU A 250 13.81 -3.99 20.77
C GLU A 250 14.43 -2.59 20.82
N GLU A 251 14.83 -2.03 19.66
CA GLU A 251 15.36 -0.65 19.55
C GLU A 251 14.32 0.41 19.95
N PHE A 252 13.05 0.03 19.93
CA PHE A 252 11.92 0.88 20.30
C PHE A 252 11.29 0.49 21.63
N GLY A 253 11.97 -0.37 22.41
CA GLY A 253 11.52 -0.82 23.73
C GLY A 253 10.35 -1.82 23.67
N MET A 254 10.11 -2.43 22.51
CA MET A 254 9.05 -3.42 22.32
C MET A 254 9.59 -4.84 22.46
N THR A 255 8.75 -5.72 22.96
CA THR A 255 9.07 -7.17 23.05
C THR A 255 8.68 -7.85 21.77
N ARG A 256 9.61 -8.61 21.20
CA ARG A 256 9.33 -9.42 20.01
C ARG A 256 8.25 -10.45 20.30
N CYS A 257 7.27 -10.54 19.40
CA CYS A 257 6.20 -11.52 19.48
C CYS A 257 6.45 -12.71 18.54
N THR A 258 5.52 -13.65 18.50
CA THR A 258 5.47 -14.69 17.44
C THR A 258 4.61 -14.22 16.27
N LYS A 259 4.78 -14.84 15.10
CA LYS A 259 3.93 -14.52 13.92
C LYS A 259 2.46 -14.81 14.16
N GLU A 260 2.17 -15.87 14.89
CA GLU A 260 0.81 -16.31 15.22
C GLU A 260 0.03 -15.26 16.00
N GLU A 261 0.72 -14.43 16.80
CA GLU A 261 0.10 -13.34 17.57
C GLU A 261 -0.32 -12.15 16.69
N LEU A 262 0.14 -12.10 15.43
CA LEU A 262 -0.21 -11.08 14.44
C LEU A 262 -1.22 -11.59 13.40
N VAL A 263 -1.61 -12.87 13.45
CA VAL A 263 -2.55 -13.45 12.49
C VAL A 263 -3.93 -12.84 12.67
N GLY A 264 -4.51 -12.41 11.55
CA GLY A 264 -5.89 -11.94 11.48
C GLY A 264 -6.88 -13.03 11.12
N GLY A 265 -8.11 -12.61 10.88
CA GLY A 265 -9.21 -13.49 10.55
C GLY A 265 -10.10 -12.95 9.43
N THR A 266 -11.40 -13.16 9.58
CA THR A 266 -12.44 -12.59 8.74
C THR A 266 -12.43 -11.06 8.81
N PRO A 267 -13.09 -10.33 7.90
CA PRO A 267 -13.22 -8.87 7.99
C PRO A 267 -13.75 -8.40 9.35
N GLN A 268 -14.73 -9.11 9.92
CA GLN A 268 -15.31 -8.78 11.21
C GLN A 268 -14.33 -8.98 12.37
N GLU A 269 -13.57 -10.09 12.38
CA GLU A 269 -12.53 -10.33 13.37
C GLU A 269 -11.44 -9.27 13.30
N ASN A 270 -11.01 -8.87 12.09
CA ASN A 270 -10.01 -7.82 11.91
C ASN A 270 -10.53 -6.42 12.30
N ALA A 271 -11.81 -6.16 12.08
CA ALA A 271 -12.45 -4.95 12.55
C ALA A 271 -12.49 -4.86 14.08
N GLU A 272 -12.77 -5.98 14.76
CA GLU A 272 -12.73 -6.03 16.24
C GLU A 272 -11.30 -5.84 16.77
N ILE A 273 -10.30 -6.49 16.17
CA ILE A 273 -8.87 -6.25 16.51
C ILE A 273 -8.54 -4.75 16.38
N THR A 274 -8.94 -4.13 15.26
CA THR A 274 -8.73 -2.68 15.05
C THR A 274 -9.38 -1.83 16.13
N LYS A 275 -10.64 -2.08 16.46
CA LYS A 275 -11.37 -1.35 17.52
C LYS A 275 -10.72 -1.51 18.88
N GLU A 276 -10.33 -2.73 19.25
CA GLU A 276 -9.63 -3.01 20.51
C GLU A 276 -8.30 -2.24 20.61
N ILE A 277 -7.51 -2.21 19.52
CA ILE A 277 -6.25 -1.45 19.47
C ILE A 277 -6.51 0.04 19.65
N LEU A 278 -7.48 0.59 18.90
CA LEU A 278 -7.80 2.02 18.97
C LEU A 278 -8.42 2.44 20.33
N ALA A 279 -9.04 1.50 21.03
CA ALA A 279 -9.50 1.67 22.41
C ALA A 279 -8.38 1.54 23.47
N GLY A 280 -7.12 1.34 23.05
CA GLY A 280 -5.95 1.30 23.92
C GLY A 280 -5.57 -0.09 24.46
N LYS A 281 -6.16 -1.18 23.96
CA LYS A 281 -5.77 -2.54 24.37
C LYS A 281 -4.30 -2.78 24.07
N LYS A 282 -3.52 -3.09 25.11
CA LYS A 282 -2.10 -3.39 24.99
C LYS A 282 -1.88 -4.80 24.45
N GLY A 283 -0.73 -5.04 23.83
CA GLY A 283 -0.30 -6.33 23.32
C GLY A 283 0.34 -6.27 21.92
N PRO A 284 0.78 -7.40 21.37
CA PRO A 284 1.55 -7.47 20.12
C PRO A 284 0.87 -6.79 18.93
N ALA A 285 -0.44 -6.97 18.77
CA ALA A 285 -1.17 -6.35 17.66
C ALA A 285 -1.11 -4.80 17.73
N ARG A 286 -1.25 -4.22 18.94
CA ARG A 286 -1.08 -2.77 19.13
C ARG A 286 0.34 -2.32 18.82
N ASP A 287 1.33 -3.04 19.31
CA ASP A 287 2.73 -2.68 19.13
C ASP A 287 3.14 -2.74 17.64
N ALA A 288 2.64 -3.72 16.89
CA ALA A 288 2.81 -3.78 15.43
C ALA A 288 2.18 -2.56 14.73
N VAL A 289 0.98 -2.13 15.14
CA VAL A 289 0.35 -0.91 14.61
C VAL A 289 1.15 0.34 14.98
N VAL A 290 1.66 0.43 16.20
CA VAL A 290 2.49 1.55 16.66
C VAL A 290 3.76 1.68 15.83
N LEU A 291 4.48 0.58 15.57
CA LEU A 291 5.71 0.59 14.74
C LEU A 291 5.43 1.06 13.31
N ASN A 292 4.39 0.53 12.69
CA ASN A 292 4.03 0.90 11.31
C ASN A 292 3.50 2.34 11.22
N ALA A 293 2.72 2.79 12.20
CA ALA A 293 2.28 4.18 12.28
C ALA A 293 3.46 5.13 12.55
N ALA A 294 4.40 4.73 13.40
CA ALA A 294 5.59 5.50 13.72
C ALA A 294 6.48 5.72 12.49
N ALA A 295 6.68 4.70 11.66
CA ALA A 295 7.43 4.86 10.41
C ALA A 295 6.81 5.92 9.50
N ALA A 296 5.50 5.92 9.35
CA ALA A 296 4.80 6.90 8.56
C ALA A 296 4.84 8.32 9.19
N LEU A 297 4.73 8.42 10.51
CA LEU A 297 4.87 9.68 11.24
C LEU A 297 6.31 10.23 11.17
N HIS A 298 7.32 9.35 11.25
CA HIS A 298 8.73 9.68 11.03
C HIS A 298 8.94 10.30 9.65
N VAL A 299 8.51 9.60 8.60
CA VAL A 299 8.60 10.06 7.20
C VAL A 299 7.88 11.39 7.00
N ALA A 300 6.66 11.53 7.52
CA ALA A 300 5.84 12.70 7.24
C ALA A 300 6.23 13.94 8.05
N LYS A 301 6.69 13.76 9.28
CA LYS A 301 7.01 14.86 10.20
C LYS A 301 8.51 15.12 10.34
N GLU A 302 9.35 14.29 9.74
CA GLU A 302 10.82 14.38 9.83
C GLU A 302 11.32 14.38 11.29
N ILE A 303 10.69 13.56 12.15
CA ILE A 303 11.06 13.38 13.56
C ILE A 303 11.77 12.03 13.74
N PRO A 304 12.65 11.87 14.74
CA PRO A 304 13.27 10.58 15.03
C PRO A 304 12.25 9.45 15.22
N MET A 305 12.57 8.24 14.76
CA MET A 305 11.66 7.09 14.84
C MET A 305 11.19 6.80 16.28
N GLN A 306 12.08 6.96 17.30
CA GLN A 306 11.74 6.81 18.71
C GLN A 306 10.69 7.83 19.20
N ASP A 307 10.73 9.06 18.68
CA ASP A 307 9.75 10.09 19.03
C ASP A 307 8.42 9.85 18.28
N ALA A 308 8.50 9.32 17.07
CA ALA A 308 7.33 8.89 16.30
C ALA A 308 6.59 7.72 16.99
N VAL A 309 7.32 6.76 17.59
CA VAL A 309 6.74 5.66 18.40
C VAL A 309 5.95 6.22 19.58
N LYS A 310 6.55 7.13 20.37
CA LYS A 310 5.87 7.76 21.51
C LYS A 310 4.62 8.53 21.07
N LEU A 311 4.71 9.24 19.93
CA LEU A 311 3.57 9.96 19.36
C LEU A 311 2.45 8.98 18.96
N ALA A 312 2.77 7.88 18.28
CA ALA A 312 1.78 6.88 17.89
C ALA A 312 1.09 6.25 19.12
N GLU A 313 1.84 5.95 20.17
CA GLU A 313 1.30 5.47 21.44
C GLU A 313 0.34 6.50 22.08
N GLU A 314 0.75 7.78 22.15
CA GLU A 314 -0.09 8.86 22.69
C GLU A 314 -1.39 9.01 21.91
N LEU A 315 -1.36 8.92 20.56
CA LEU A 315 -2.52 9.05 19.72
C LEU A 315 -3.57 7.95 19.95
N ILE A 316 -3.10 6.74 20.27
CA ILE A 316 -3.97 5.62 20.66
C ILE A 316 -4.47 5.83 22.09
N ASP A 317 -3.56 6.03 23.06
CA ASP A 317 -3.87 6.06 24.49
C ASP A 317 -4.76 7.26 24.88
N SER A 318 -4.69 8.36 24.13
CA SER A 318 -5.60 9.53 24.29
C SER A 318 -6.96 9.39 23.63
N GLY A 319 -7.22 8.31 22.91
CA GLY A 319 -8.46 8.09 22.15
C GLY A 319 -8.58 8.88 20.84
N LYS A 320 -7.55 9.65 20.46
CA LYS A 320 -7.58 10.45 19.20
C LYS A 320 -7.72 9.57 17.95
N ALA A 321 -7.05 8.41 17.94
CA ALA A 321 -7.14 7.47 16.83
C ALA A 321 -8.53 6.79 16.74
N GLN A 322 -9.14 6.46 17.88
CA GLN A 322 -10.52 5.97 17.92
C GLN A 322 -11.51 7.01 17.40
N LYS A 323 -11.39 8.25 17.87
CA LYS A 323 -12.23 9.37 17.39
C LYS A 323 -12.08 9.57 15.88
N LYS A 324 -10.86 9.41 15.34
CA LYS A 324 -10.62 9.51 13.89
C LYS A 324 -11.42 8.46 13.11
N LEU A 325 -11.50 7.22 13.58
CA LEU A 325 -12.34 6.18 12.98
C LEU A 325 -13.82 6.58 13.02
N GLU A 326 -14.30 7.04 14.17
CA GLU A 326 -15.72 7.46 14.33
C GLU A 326 -16.10 8.60 13.38
N GLU A 327 -15.23 9.60 13.26
CA GLU A 327 -15.39 10.72 12.33
C GLU A 327 -15.37 10.24 10.86
N PHE A 328 -14.47 9.31 10.52
CA PHE A 328 -14.36 8.76 9.18
C PHE A 328 -15.60 7.97 8.79
N VAL A 329 -16.10 7.10 9.66
CA VAL A 329 -17.35 6.34 9.46
C VAL A 329 -18.52 7.34 9.27
N SER A 330 -18.65 8.32 10.15
CA SER A 330 -19.75 9.28 10.11
C SER A 330 -19.77 10.09 8.82
N LEU A 331 -18.63 10.67 8.43
CA LEU A 331 -18.58 11.53 7.24
C LEU A 331 -18.70 10.73 5.93
N ALA A 332 -18.04 9.56 5.83
CA ALA A 332 -18.13 8.74 4.63
C ALA A 332 -19.57 8.26 4.36
N ASN A 333 -20.28 7.81 5.41
CA ASN A 333 -21.67 7.39 5.27
C ASN A 333 -22.60 8.57 4.94
N LYS A 334 -22.43 9.72 5.60
CA LYS A 334 -23.21 10.93 5.29
C LYS A 334 -23.07 11.33 3.82
N LEU A 335 -21.84 11.40 3.31
CA LEU A 335 -21.61 11.79 1.92
C LEU A 335 -22.16 10.76 0.92
N ALA A 336 -22.20 9.48 1.29
CA ALA A 336 -22.81 8.46 0.44
C ALA A 336 -24.33 8.63 0.32
N GLU A 337 -25.01 9.14 1.34
CA GLU A 337 -26.47 9.37 1.35
C GLU A 337 -26.88 10.65 0.60
N GLU A 338 -25.94 11.54 0.30
CA GLU A 338 -26.20 12.81 -0.41
C GLU A 338 -26.25 12.64 -1.96
N GLU A 339 -26.58 11.46 -2.46
CA GLU A 339 -26.78 11.18 -3.91
C GLU A 339 -28.11 11.72 -4.46
#